data_8c60ce3a2925b4a213a77554a8538859
#
_entry.id   8c60ce3a2925b4a213a77554a8538859
#
_cell.length_a   1.000
_cell.length_b   1.000
_cell.length_c   1.000
_cell.angle_alpha   90.00
_cell.angle_beta   90.00
_cell.angle_gamma   90.00
#
_symmetry.space_group_name_H-M   'P 1'
#
loop_
_entity.id
_entity.type
_entity.pdbx_description
1 polymer ?
#
loop_
_entity_poly.entity_id
_entity_poly.type
_entity_poly.pdbx_seq_one_letter_code
_entity_poly.pdbx_strand_id
1 'polypeptide(L)'
;MVTINYKDSRPFYEQVKAELRRLVVTGVLPPGEKLPSVRDLAGQLAINPNTIQRAYRELEAEGYIVSVPGRGSFVTARESGEDPHRAELLRTLRQTARELMWLGMSAEEIRAEIGGETDEYD
;
A
#
# COMPACT_ATOMS: atom_id res chain seq x y z
N MET A 1 12.73 -10.50 -4.91
CA MET A 1 11.39 -10.11 -4.49
C MET A 1 11.25 -8.61 -4.41
N VAL A 2 11.97 -7.94 -3.54
CA VAL A 2 11.96 -6.48 -3.42
C VAL A 2 13.30 -5.94 -3.93
N THR A 3 13.23 -4.92 -4.77
CA THR A 3 14.42 -4.25 -5.29
C THR A 3 14.31 -2.75 -5.04
N ILE A 4 15.47 -2.13 -4.79
CA ILE A 4 15.55 -0.69 -4.56
C ILE A 4 16.06 -0.01 -5.82
N ASN A 5 15.34 1.00 -6.27
CA ASN A 5 15.77 1.84 -7.39
C ASN A 5 16.42 3.10 -6.83
N TYR A 6 17.74 3.18 -6.93
CA TYR A 6 18.50 4.32 -6.40
C TYR A 6 18.30 5.60 -7.21
N LYS A 7 17.75 5.49 -8.41
CA LYS A 7 17.43 6.65 -9.26
C LYS A 7 16.05 7.22 -8.98
N ASP A 8 15.20 6.48 -8.27
CA ASP A 8 13.88 6.93 -7.90
C ASP A 8 14.00 7.97 -6.77
N SER A 9 13.30 9.09 -6.89
CA SER A 9 13.34 10.16 -5.90
C SER A 9 12.61 9.81 -4.61
N ARG A 10 11.78 8.75 -4.60
CA ARG A 10 11.06 8.35 -3.40
C ARG A 10 12.02 7.79 -2.35
N PRO A 11 11.78 8.06 -1.05
CA PRO A 11 12.54 7.44 0.02
C PRO A 11 12.50 5.91 -0.07
N PHE A 12 13.55 5.26 0.41
CA PHE A 12 13.64 3.80 0.35
C PHE A 12 12.49 3.11 1.08
N TYR A 13 12.03 3.67 2.22
CA TYR A 13 10.92 3.05 2.95
C TYR A 13 9.63 3.04 2.12
N GLU A 14 9.40 4.08 1.31
CA GLU A 14 8.23 4.13 0.43
C GLU A 14 8.33 3.10 -0.69
N GLN A 15 9.52 2.91 -1.25
CA GLN A 15 9.73 1.90 -2.28
C GLN A 15 9.50 0.49 -1.74
N VAL A 16 10.04 0.19 -0.56
CA VAL A 16 9.85 -1.11 0.10
C VAL A 16 8.36 -1.33 0.41
N LYS A 17 7.72 -0.34 1.01
CA LYS A 17 6.31 -0.40 1.35
C LYS A 17 5.43 -0.64 0.11
N ALA A 18 5.65 0.13 -0.94
CA ALA A 18 4.87 0.03 -2.17
C ALA A 18 5.02 -1.35 -2.81
N GLU A 19 6.23 -1.88 -2.86
CA GLU A 19 6.48 -3.19 -3.47
C GLU A 19 5.87 -4.32 -2.65
N LEU A 20 6.03 -4.30 -1.33
CA LEU A 20 5.42 -5.32 -0.48
C LEU A 20 3.90 -5.26 -0.54
N ARG A 21 3.32 -4.06 -0.55
CA ARG A 21 1.89 -3.90 -0.71
C ARG A 21 1.41 -4.49 -2.03
N ARG A 22 2.13 -4.24 -3.12
CA ARG A 22 1.80 -4.80 -4.42
C ARG A 22 1.81 -6.32 -4.39
N LEU A 23 2.82 -6.91 -3.77
CA LEU A 23 2.92 -8.37 -3.66
C LEU A 23 1.77 -8.97 -2.86
N VAL A 24 1.33 -8.28 -1.81
CA VAL A 24 0.19 -8.70 -0.99
C VAL A 24 -1.11 -8.57 -1.78
N VAL A 25 -1.33 -7.44 -2.43
CA VAL A 25 -2.56 -7.16 -3.17
C VAL A 25 -2.73 -8.10 -4.36
N THR A 26 -1.64 -8.40 -5.06
CA THR A 26 -1.67 -9.28 -6.23
C THR A 26 -1.68 -10.76 -5.87
N GLY A 27 -1.53 -11.10 -4.58
CA GLY A 27 -1.53 -12.48 -4.13
C GLY A 27 -0.21 -13.23 -4.30
N VAL A 28 0.84 -12.56 -4.77
CA VAL A 28 2.19 -13.15 -4.82
C VAL A 28 2.63 -13.53 -3.41
N LEU A 29 2.30 -12.67 -2.43
CA LEU A 29 2.40 -13.00 -1.01
C LEU A 29 0.99 -13.30 -0.51
N PRO A 30 0.61 -14.57 -0.42
CA PRO A 30 -0.76 -14.93 -0.05
C PRO A 30 -1.05 -14.68 1.43
N PRO A 31 -2.34 -14.58 1.81
CA PRO A 31 -2.72 -14.44 3.22
C PRO A 31 -2.10 -15.52 4.09
N GLY A 32 -1.59 -15.12 5.24
CA GLY A 32 -0.96 -16.02 6.20
C GLY A 32 0.52 -16.28 5.96
N GLU A 33 1.07 -15.82 4.83
CA GLU A 33 2.48 -16.05 4.54
C GLU A 33 3.36 -15.21 5.46
N LYS A 34 4.45 -15.82 5.93
CA LYS A 34 5.43 -15.16 6.78
C LYS A 34 6.35 -14.29 5.94
N LEU A 35 6.52 -13.05 6.36
CA LEU A 35 7.45 -12.12 5.75
C LEU A 35 8.86 -12.32 6.31
N PRO A 36 9.91 -11.95 5.55
CA PRO A 36 11.26 -11.91 6.11
C PRO A 36 11.29 -11.00 7.34
N SER A 37 12.16 -11.31 8.30
CA SER A 37 12.35 -10.40 9.43
C SER A 37 12.90 -9.06 8.91
N VAL A 38 12.72 -8.00 9.72
CA VAL A 38 13.25 -6.68 9.39
C VAL A 38 14.75 -6.77 9.13
N ARG A 39 15.48 -7.50 10.00
CA ARG A 39 16.92 -7.65 9.87
C ARG A 39 17.30 -8.40 8.58
N ASP A 40 16.58 -9.47 8.27
CA ASP A 40 16.87 -10.28 7.08
C ASP A 40 16.63 -9.47 5.81
N LEU A 41 15.51 -8.77 5.72
CA LEU A 41 15.22 -7.97 4.53
C LEU A 41 16.20 -6.81 4.38
N ALA A 42 16.56 -6.15 5.49
CA ALA A 42 17.55 -5.09 5.49
C ALA A 42 18.91 -5.60 4.98
N GLY A 43 19.28 -6.80 5.39
CA GLY A 43 20.50 -7.44 4.91
C GLY A 43 20.45 -7.77 3.42
N GLN A 44 19.34 -8.30 2.94
CA GLN A 44 19.16 -8.63 1.52
C GLN A 44 19.22 -7.39 0.64
N LEU A 45 18.64 -6.28 1.09
CA LEU A 45 18.59 -5.04 0.32
C LEU A 45 19.77 -4.13 0.58
N ALA A 46 20.62 -4.45 1.56
CA ALA A 46 21.77 -3.64 1.99
C ALA A 46 21.35 -2.22 2.39
N ILE A 47 20.27 -2.10 3.13
CA ILE A 47 19.76 -0.81 3.62
C ILE A 47 19.56 -0.87 5.14
N ASN A 48 19.36 0.31 5.74
CA ASN A 48 19.21 0.45 7.17
C ASN A 48 17.98 -0.31 7.68
N PRO A 49 18.11 -1.16 8.73
CA PRO A 49 16.96 -1.85 9.32
C PRO A 49 15.84 -0.91 9.76
N ASN A 50 16.14 0.31 10.19
CA ASN A 50 15.12 1.29 10.57
C ASN A 50 14.21 1.66 9.39
N THR A 51 14.75 1.66 8.18
CA THR A 51 13.98 1.90 6.95
C THR A 51 12.97 0.78 6.74
N ILE A 52 13.38 -0.47 6.91
CA ILE A 52 12.49 -1.62 6.80
C ILE A 52 11.45 -1.61 7.92
N GLN A 53 11.88 -1.29 9.15
CA GLN A 53 10.98 -1.22 10.29
C GLN A 53 9.86 -0.21 10.05
N ARG A 54 10.20 0.94 9.48
CA ARG A 54 9.20 1.96 9.14
C ARG A 54 8.20 1.45 8.10
N ALA A 55 8.69 0.80 7.05
CA ALA A 55 7.83 0.24 6.02
C ALA A 55 6.87 -0.81 6.61
N TYR A 56 7.37 -1.71 7.43
CA TYR A 56 6.54 -2.74 8.08
C TYR A 56 5.50 -2.14 9.00
N ARG A 57 5.90 -1.14 9.79
CA ARG A 57 4.98 -0.48 10.72
C ARG A 57 3.83 0.20 9.98
N GLU A 58 4.12 0.86 8.85
CA GLU A 58 3.08 1.50 8.06
C GLU A 58 2.17 0.47 7.38
N LEU A 59 2.74 -0.63 6.87
CA LEU A 59 1.95 -1.72 6.30
C LEU A 59 1.03 -2.36 7.34
N GLU A 60 1.51 -2.51 8.57
CA GLU A 60 0.69 -3.03 9.66
C GLU A 60 -0.45 -2.07 10.01
N ALA A 61 -0.14 -0.77 10.10
CA ALA A 61 -1.15 0.25 10.38
C ALA A 61 -2.24 0.28 9.28
N GLU A 62 -1.87 -0.01 8.04
CA GLU A 62 -2.81 -0.05 6.92
C GLU A 62 -3.52 -1.40 6.78
N GLY A 63 -3.17 -2.38 7.62
CA GLY A 63 -3.86 -3.67 7.66
C GLY A 63 -3.37 -4.73 6.69
N TYR A 64 -2.23 -4.51 6.03
CA TYR A 64 -1.68 -5.48 5.08
C TYR A 64 -0.94 -6.61 5.75
N ILE A 65 -0.30 -6.33 6.87
CA ILE A 65 0.46 -7.32 7.63
C ILE A 65 0.11 -7.23 9.11
N VAL A 66 0.47 -8.26 9.86
CA VAL A 66 0.27 -8.34 11.30
C VAL A 66 1.53 -8.90 11.95
N SER A 67 1.96 -8.28 13.04
CA SER A 67 3.07 -8.77 13.86
C SER A 67 2.54 -9.71 14.93
N VAL A 68 3.13 -10.90 15.01
CA VAL A 68 2.79 -11.87 16.05
C VAL A 68 4.01 -12.01 16.95
N PRO A 69 3.91 -11.60 18.22
CA PRO A 69 5.05 -11.65 19.14
C PRO A 69 5.69 -13.04 19.20
N GLY A 70 7.01 -13.08 19.08
CA GLY A 70 7.78 -14.32 19.11
C GLY A 70 7.71 -15.15 17.82
N ARG A 71 6.91 -14.77 16.85
CA ARG A 71 6.73 -15.52 15.61
C ARG A 71 7.13 -14.76 14.35
N GLY A 72 6.95 -13.44 14.34
CA GLY A 72 7.31 -12.59 13.19
C GLY A 72 6.14 -11.83 12.61
N SER A 73 6.32 -11.38 11.37
CA SER A 73 5.29 -10.64 10.63
C SER A 73 4.69 -11.51 9.54
N PHE A 74 3.39 -11.41 9.38
CA PHE A 74 2.63 -12.26 8.45
C PHE A 74 1.69 -11.41 7.62
N VAL A 75 1.41 -11.87 6.40
CA VAL A 75 0.37 -11.25 5.59
C VAL A 75 -0.97 -11.48 6.27
N THR A 76 -1.75 -10.40 6.42
CA THR A 76 -3.04 -10.46 7.09
C THR A 76 -3.99 -11.40 6.33
N ALA A 77 -4.69 -12.25 7.08
CA ALA A 77 -5.75 -13.06 6.51
C ALA A 77 -6.91 -12.15 6.10
N ARG A 78 -7.32 -12.23 4.83
CA ARG A 78 -8.43 -11.42 4.32
C ARG A 78 -9.61 -12.31 4.00
N GLU A 79 -10.77 -11.87 4.48
CA GLU A 79 -12.02 -12.44 4.03
C GLU A 79 -12.44 -11.69 2.77
N SER A 80 -12.90 -12.42 1.76
CA SER A 80 -13.52 -11.89 0.54
C SER A 80 -12.69 -10.93 -0.33
N GLY A 81 -11.37 -10.91 -0.19
CA GLY A 81 -10.49 -10.16 -1.10
C GLY A 81 -10.57 -8.64 -0.98
N GLU A 82 -11.09 -8.11 0.10
CA GLU A 82 -11.11 -6.66 0.32
C GLU A 82 -9.73 -6.17 0.74
N ASP A 83 -9.23 -5.19 -0.01
CA ASP A 83 -7.99 -4.51 0.30
C ASP A 83 -8.31 -3.34 1.25
N PRO A 84 -7.74 -3.31 2.48
CA PRO A 84 -7.97 -2.19 3.40
C PRO A 84 -7.57 -0.84 2.81
N HIS A 85 -6.52 -0.80 2.02
CA HIS A 85 -6.07 0.42 1.36
C HIS A 85 -7.09 0.89 0.32
N ARG A 86 -7.66 -0.05 -0.42
CA ARG A 86 -8.72 0.26 -1.38
C ARG A 86 -9.92 0.88 -0.69
N ALA A 87 -10.34 0.32 0.44
CA ALA A 87 -11.46 0.84 1.21
C ALA A 87 -11.18 2.26 1.71
N GLU A 88 -9.96 2.53 2.17
CA GLU A 88 -9.54 3.85 2.60
C GLU A 88 -9.55 4.85 1.44
N LEU A 89 -9.01 4.46 0.29
CA LEU A 89 -9.01 5.32 -0.90
C LEU A 89 -10.42 5.64 -1.36
N LEU A 90 -11.33 4.68 -1.29
CA LEU A 90 -12.74 4.93 -1.65
C LEU A 90 -13.41 5.89 -0.68
N ARG A 91 -13.09 5.82 0.61
CA ARG A 91 -13.60 6.79 1.59
C ARG A 91 -13.09 8.20 1.26
N THR A 92 -11.80 8.32 0.96
CA THR A 92 -11.19 9.59 0.57
C THR A 92 -11.82 10.15 -0.69
N LEU A 93 -12.04 9.30 -1.68
CA LEU A 93 -12.69 9.71 -2.93
C LEU A 93 -14.08 10.26 -2.67
N ARG A 94 -14.89 9.56 -1.88
CA ARG A 94 -16.24 10.01 -1.58
C ARG A 94 -16.24 11.32 -0.81
N GLN A 95 -15.34 11.48 0.15
CA GLN A 95 -15.21 12.70 0.93
C GLN A 95 -14.80 13.87 0.04
N THR A 96 -13.80 13.67 -0.81
CA THR A 96 -13.32 14.69 -1.75
C THR A 96 -14.43 15.10 -2.72
N ALA A 97 -15.16 14.12 -3.23
CA ALA A 97 -16.30 14.41 -4.13
C ALA A 97 -17.34 15.28 -3.44
N ARG A 98 -17.67 14.99 -2.17
CA ARG A 98 -18.63 15.80 -1.42
C ARG A 98 -18.14 17.23 -1.24
N GLU A 99 -16.86 17.42 -0.95
CA GLU A 99 -16.28 18.76 -0.81
C GLU A 99 -16.34 19.54 -2.13
N LEU A 100 -16.06 18.89 -3.25
CA LEU A 100 -16.16 19.51 -4.57
C LEU A 100 -17.60 19.90 -4.90
N MET A 101 -18.58 19.08 -4.51
CA MET A 101 -19.99 19.43 -4.69
C MET A 101 -20.38 20.65 -3.85
N TRP A 102 -19.82 20.77 -2.65
CA TRP A 102 -20.00 21.94 -1.81
C TRP A 102 -19.47 23.21 -2.47
N LEU A 103 -18.40 23.07 -3.27
CA LEU A 103 -17.81 24.19 -4.01
C LEU A 103 -18.52 24.47 -5.34
N GLY A 104 -19.62 23.77 -5.61
CA GLY A 104 -20.45 24.01 -6.77
C GLY A 104 -20.28 23.06 -7.95
N MET A 105 -19.42 22.05 -7.85
CA MET A 105 -19.27 21.06 -8.92
C MET A 105 -20.46 20.08 -8.89
N SER A 106 -20.94 19.74 -10.08
CA SER A 106 -21.94 18.68 -10.23
C SER A 106 -21.26 17.31 -10.19
N ALA A 107 -22.03 16.26 -9.89
CA ALA A 107 -21.53 14.90 -9.95
C ALA A 107 -21.01 14.54 -11.34
N GLU A 108 -21.64 15.08 -12.39
CA GLU A 108 -21.23 14.85 -13.77
C GLU A 108 -19.87 15.47 -14.06
N GLU A 109 -19.62 16.69 -13.59
CA GLU A 109 -18.34 17.34 -13.71
C GLU A 109 -17.23 16.56 -12.98
N ILE A 110 -17.53 16.03 -11.79
CA ILE A 110 -16.59 15.22 -11.03
C ILE A 110 -16.25 13.93 -11.77
N ARG A 111 -17.26 13.26 -12.36
CA ARG A 111 -17.04 12.07 -13.17
C ARG A 111 -16.17 12.34 -14.38
N ALA A 112 -16.32 13.51 -14.99
CA ALA A 112 -15.51 13.90 -16.14
C ALA A 112 -14.02 14.03 -15.79
N GLU A 113 -13.72 14.54 -14.60
CA GLU A 113 -12.33 14.63 -14.13
C GLU A 113 -11.68 13.25 -14.01
N ILE A 114 -12.40 12.29 -13.45
CA ILE A 114 -11.92 10.91 -13.28
C ILE A 114 -11.85 10.21 -14.64
N GLY A 115 -12.84 10.43 -15.50
CA GLY A 115 -12.91 9.81 -16.81
C GLY A 115 -11.72 10.15 -17.72
N GLY A 116 -11.23 11.39 -17.64
CA GLY A 116 -10.07 11.81 -18.39
C GLY A 116 -8.79 11.07 -18.01
N GLU A 117 -8.64 10.76 -16.73
CA GLU A 117 -7.50 10.00 -16.23
C GLU A 117 -7.56 8.53 -16.65
N THR A 118 -8.74 7.91 -16.60
CA THR A 118 -8.88 6.51 -16.97
C THR A 118 -8.70 6.27 -18.46
N ASP A 119 -9.07 7.22 -19.30
CA ASP A 119 -8.90 7.11 -20.74
C ASP A 119 -7.43 7.04 -21.17
N GLU A 120 -6.52 7.59 -20.37
CA GLU A 120 -5.08 7.54 -20.64
C GLU A 120 -4.48 6.14 -20.46
N TYR A 121 -5.14 5.27 -19.70
CA TYR A 121 -4.63 3.95 -19.34
C TYR A 121 -5.31 2.82 -20.13
N ASP A 122 -6.25 3.14 -20.96
CA ASP A 122 -6.89 2.19 -21.87
C ASP A 122 -6.06 2.01 -23.17
#